data_83156140d4dc15acdf03107bb8af65b5
#
_entry.id   83156140d4dc15acdf03107bb8af65b5
#
_cell.length_a   1.000
_cell.length_b   1.000
_cell.length_c   1.000
_cell.angle_alpha   90.00
_cell.angle_beta   90.00
_cell.angle_gamma   90.00
#
_symmetry.space_group_name_H-M   'P 1'
#
loop_
_entity.id
_entity.type
_entity.pdbx_description
1 polymer ?
#
loop_
_entity_poly.entity_id
_entity_poly.type
_entity_poly.pdbx_seq_one_letter_code
_entity_poly.pdbx_strand_id
1 'polypeptide(L)'
;MVDEASMIANLGLGGTTFGSGCLLDDLIHFVYQGRNDRLLLIGDKAQLPPVGEEESPALSAAMLQGYGLSVYECDLNEVVRQSQQSGILFNATRIRQMITHDDITQLPKIRFSGFSDIREMPGAELIEALGDSYHHVGLDDTIVVTRSNKRANIFNQGIRNMVLDREEELE
;
A
#
# COMPACT_ATOMS: atom_id res chain seq x y z
N MET A 1 -20.09 -1.21 3.89
CA MET A 1 -18.74 -1.03 4.42
C MET A 1 -17.75 -1.37 3.31
N VAL A 2 -16.76 -0.53 3.12
CA VAL A 2 -15.66 -0.72 2.17
C VAL A 2 -14.35 -0.60 2.95
N ASP A 3 -13.53 -1.65 2.88
CA ASP A 3 -12.18 -1.67 3.41
C ASP A 3 -11.19 -1.32 2.31
N GLU A 4 -9.96 -0.90 2.66
CA GLU A 4 -8.93 -0.42 1.73
C GLU A 4 -9.42 0.73 0.83
N ALA A 5 -10.27 1.60 1.38
CA ALA A 5 -10.89 2.70 0.64
C ALA A 5 -9.86 3.73 0.12
N SER A 6 -8.63 3.69 0.63
CA SER A 6 -7.51 4.50 0.12
C SER A 6 -7.21 4.27 -1.37
N MET A 7 -7.62 3.12 -1.92
CA MET A 7 -7.41 2.74 -3.32
C MET A 7 -8.53 3.19 -4.26
N ILE A 8 -9.60 3.80 -3.76
CA ILE A 8 -10.75 4.22 -4.58
C ILE A 8 -10.44 5.53 -5.26
N ALA A 9 -10.32 5.48 -6.59
CA ALA A 9 -10.04 6.64 -7.43
C ALA A 9 -11.30 7.47 -7.72
N ASN A 10 -11.10 8.78 -7.91
CA ASN A 10 -12.11 9.71 -8.40
C ASN A 10 -11.77 10.26 -9.79
N LEU A 11 -10.54 10.08 -10.26
CA LEU A 11 -10.15 10.43 -11.62
C LEU A 11 -10.60 9.34 -12.59
N GLY A 12 -11.35 9.73 -13.63
CA GLY A 12 -11.70 8.85 -14.73
C GLY A 12 -10.44 8.47 -15.52
N LEU A 13 -9.97 7.25 -15.38
CA LEU A 13 -8.98 6.69 -16.29
C LEU A 13 -9.67 6.42 -17.62
N GLY A 14 -9.41 7.25 -18.64
CA GLY A 14 -10.00 7.11 -19.97
C GLY A 14 -9.80 5.70 -20.51
N GLY A 15 -10.90 5.09 -20.97
CA GLY A 15 -10.88 3.74 -21.54
C GLY A 15 -11.44 2.64 -20.64
N THR A 16 -12.12 2.97 -19.53
CA THR A 16 -12.79 1.96 -18.70
C THR A 16 -13.98 1.37 -19.45
N THR A 17 -14.07 0.05 -19.48
CA THR A 17 -15.17 -0.69 -20.13
C THR A 17 -16.43 -0.71 -19.24
N PHE A 18 -16.30 -0.36 -17.97
CA PHE A 18 -17.34 -0.46 -16.95
C PHE A 18 -17.48 0.83 -16.15
N GLY A 19 -18.73 1.18 -15.79
CA GLY A 19 -19.05 2.33 -14.96
C GLY A 19 -18.82 3.68 -15.65
N SER A 20 -18.81 4.74 -14.84
CA SER A 20 -18.53 6.11 -15.31
C SER A 20 -17.01 6.36 -15.54
N GLY A 21 -16.18 5.45 -15.09
CA GLY A 21 -14.72 5.64 -15.01
C GLY A 21 -14.27 6.30 -13.70
N CYS A 22 -15.20 6.79 -12.90
CA CYS A 22 -14.97 7.39 -11.58
C CYS A 22 -15.55 6.46 -10.50
N LEU A 23 -14.69 5.61 -9.93
CA LEU A 23 -15.15 4.56 -9.02
C LEU A 23 -15.83 5.12 -7.76
N LEU A 24 -15.36 6.26 -7.25
CA LEU A 24 -15.97 6.91 -6.09
C LEU A 24 -17.39 7.43 -6.41
N ASP A 25 -17.59 8.04 -7.58
CA ASP A 25 -18.90 8.47 -8.05
C ASP A 25 -19.88 7.29 -8.15
N ASP A 26 -19.45 6.22 -8.79
CA ASP A 26 -20.28 5.02 -8.99
C ASP A 26 -20.66 4.40 -7.63
N LEU A 27 -19.71 4.31 -6.70
CA LEU A 27 -19.94 3.81 -5.33
C LEU A 27 -20.97 4.66 -4.58
N ILE A 28 -20.81 5.99 -4.60
CA ILE A 28 -21.72 6.90 -3.89
C ILE A 28 -23.12 6.82 -4.52
N HIS A 29 -23.22 6.89 -5.83
CA HIS A 29 -24.50 6.73 -6.52
C HIS A 29 -25.18 5.40 -6.19
N PHE A 30 -24.44 4.31 -6.20
CA PHE A 30 -24.98 2.99 -5.87
C PHE A 30 -25.51 2.92 -4.44
N VAL A 31 -24.73 3.37 -3.47
CA VAL A 31 -25.11 3.27 -2.05
C VAL A 31 -26.32 4.15 -1.72
N TYR A 32 -26.36 5.37 -2.27
CA TYR A 32 -27.40 6.34 -1.92
C TYR A 32 -28.62 6.33 -2.84
N GLN A 33 -28.81 5.28 -3.66
CA GLN A 33 -30.08 5.02 -4.37
C GLN A 33 -31.23 4.62 -3.44
N GLY A 34 -30.90 4.07 -2.28
CA GLY A 34 -31.85 3.63 -1.29
C GLY A 34 -32.31 4.75 -0.34
N ARG A 35 -33.00 4.35 0.73
CA ARG A 35 -33.45 5.28 1.79
C ARG A 35 -32.69 4.98 3.08
N ASN A 36 -32.15 6.02 3.70
CA ASN A 36 -31.41 5.94 4.97
C ASN A 36 -30.15 5.06 4.89
N ASP A 37 -29.54 4.92 3.73
CA ASP A 37 -28.32 4.19 3.59
C ASP A 37 -27.12 4.97 4.15
N ARG A 38 -26.13 4.24 4.61
CA ARG A 38 -24.91 4.79 5.17
C ARG A 38 -23.70 4.06 4.60
N LEU A 39 -22.67 4.82 4.30
CA LEU A 39 -21.39 4.30 3.82
C LEU A 39 -20.35 4.40 4.94
N LEU A 40 -19.65 3.31 5.20
CA LEU A 40 -18.46 3.28 6.06
C LEU A 40 -17.26 2.99 5.17
N LEU A 41 -16.36 3.94 5.09
CA LEU A 41 -15.08 3.84 4.38
C LEU A 41 -13.96 3.68 5.40
N ILE A 42 -13.17 2.62 5.25
CA ILE A 42 -12.04 2.30 6.10
C ILE A 42 -10.80 2.26 5.22
N GLY A 43 -9.73 2.93 5.63
CA GLY A 43 -8.49 2.97 4.88
C GLY A 43 -7.40 3.73 5.61
N ASP A 44 -6.24 3.76 5.03
CA ASP A 44 -5.06 4.40 5.59
C ASP A 44 -4.55 5.52 4.65
N LYS A 45 -4.65 6.78 5.11
CA LYS A 45 -4.19 7.96 4.37
C LYS A 45 -2.66 7.99 4.14
N ALA A 46 -1.90 7.16 4.86
CA ALA A 46 -0.45 7.05 4.69
C ALA A 46 -0.05 5.95 3.69
N GLN A 47 -1.01 5.17 3.18
CA GLN A 47 -0.79 4.27 2.06
C GLN A 47 -0.77 5.03 0.72
N LEU A 48 -0.29 4.36 -0.34
CA LEU A 48 -0.27 4.96 -1.67
C LEU A 48 -1.68 5.31 -2.14
N PRO A 49 -1.90 6.54 -2.62
CA PRO A 49 -3.16 6.94 -3.22
C PRO A 49 -3.38 6.23 -4.56
N PRO A 50 -4.58 6.34 -5.14
CA PRO A 50 -4.85 5.84 -6.48
C PRO A 50 -3.89 6.45 -7.53
N VAL A 51 -3.65 5.71 -8.61
CA VAL A 51 -2.73 6.15 -9.66
C VAL A 51 -3.24 7.45 -10.29
N GLY A 52 -2.37 8.47 -10.29
CA GLY A 52 -2.69 9.80 -10.84
C GLY A 52 -3.32 10.77 -9.84
N GLU A 53 -3.53 10.36 -8.61
CA GLU A 53 -4.03 11.21 -7.54
C GLU A 53 -2.95 11.44 -6.46
N GLU A 54 -2.93 12.62 -5.86
CA GLU A 54 -1.96 12.98 -4.81
C GLU A 54 -2.42 12.50 -3.44
N GLU A 55 -3.74 12.43 -3.23
CA GLU A 55 -4.39 11.97 -2.00
C GLU A 55 -5.47 10.95 -2.31
N SER A 56 -5.94 10.24 -1.30
CA SER A 56 -7.07 9.32 -1.42
C SER A 56 -8.40 10.08 -1.37
N PRO A 57 -9.15 10.23 -2.48
CA PRO A 57 -10.39 11.00 -2.51
C PRO A 57 -11.48 10.39 -1.64
N ALA A 58 -11.54 9.06 -1.54
CA ALA A 58 -12.53 8.37 -0.72
C ALA A 58 -12.31 8.54 0.80
N LEU A 59 -11.12 8.95 1.22
CA LEU A 59 -10.80 9.25 2.61
C LEU A 59 -10.72 10.76 2.91
N SER A 60 -11.09 11.60 1.95
CA SER A 60 -11.13 13.05 2.11
C SER A 60 -12.54 13.51 2.51
N ALA A 61 -12.69 14.04 3.73
CA ALA A 61 -13.96 14.59 4.18
C ALA A 61 -14.47 15.70 3.26
N ALA A 62 -13.59 16.57 2.78
CA ALA A 62 -13.93 17.66 1.89
C ALA A 62 -14.49 17.15 0.54
N MET A 63 -13.88 16.10 -0.01
CA MET A 63 -14.35 15.46 -1.24
C MET A 63 -15.74 14.86 -1.04
N LEU A 64 -15.94 14.10 0.03
CA LEU A 64 -17.22 13.46 0.33
C LEU A 64 -18.33 14.48 0.67
N GLN A 65 -18.00 15.58 1.33
CA GLN A 65 -18.93 16.69 1.55
C GLN A 65 -19.36 17.37 0.26
N GLY A 66 -18.50 17.40 -0.75
CA GLY A 66 -18.83 17.89 -2.10
C GLY A 66 -20.00 17.13 -2.75
N TYR A 67 -20.23 15.88 -2.38
CA TYR A 67 -21.41 15.09 -2.78
C TYR A 67 -22.68 15.42 -1.95
N GLY A 68 -22.63 16.40 -1.06
CA GLY A 68 -23.74 16.73 -0.17
C GLY A 68 -23.93 15.77 1.01
N LEU A 69 -22.90 14.95 1.30
CA LEU A 69 -22.93 13.96 2.39
C LEU A 69 -22.56 14.59 3.73
N SER A 70 -23.18 14.12 4.81
CA SER A 70 -22.74 14.41 6.18
C SER A 70 -21.64 13.40 6.54
N VAL A 71 -20.43 13.90 6.75
CA VAL A 71 -19.23 13.06 6.98
C VAL A 71 -18.79 13.15 8.42
N TYR A 72 -18.50 12.00 9.02
CA TYR A 72 -17.88 11.85 10.34
C TYR A 72 -16.57 11.11 10.19
N GLU A 73 -15.47 11.67 10.66
CA GLU A 73 -14.16 11.06 10.65
C GLU A 73 -13.79 10.54 12.04
N CYS A 74 -13.07 9.42 12.07
CA CYS A 74 -12.49 8.86 13.27
C CYS A 74 -11.13 8.25 12.92
N ASP A 75 -10.08 8.67 13.61
CA ASP A 75 -8.73 8.15 13.43
C ASP A 75 -8.43 7.04 14.44
N LEU A 76 -7.96 5.89 13.91
CA LEU A 76 -7.47 4.77 14.70
C LEU A 76 -5.94 4.84 14.79
N ASN A 77 -5.43 5.36 15.90
CA ASN A 77 -4.01 5.65 16.06
C ASN A 77 -3.23 4.57 16.83
N GLU A 78 -3.91 3.59 17.43
CA GLU A 78 -3.26 2.53 18.18
C GLU A 78 -2.78 1.41 17.27
N VAL A 79 -1.48 1.09 17.35
CA VAL A 79 -0.86 0.00 16.59
C VAL A 79 -0.87 -1.28 17.43
N VAL A 80 -1.67 -2.26 17.02
CA VAL A 80 -1.87 -3.52 17.74
C VAL A 80 -1.03 -4.67 17.19
N ARG A 81 -0.67 -4.65 15.91
CA ARG A 81 -0.11 -5.81 15.18
C ARG A 81 1.38 -6.07 15.41
N GLN A 82 2.14 -5.12 15.95
CA GLN A 82 3.60 -5.25 16.05
C GLN A 82 4.10 -4.91 17.44
N SER A 83 5.22 -5.55 17.84
CA SER A 83 5.84 -5.28 19.13
C SER A 83 6.49 -3.89 19.15
N GLN A 84 6.55 -3.27 20.33
CA GLN A 84 7.21 -1.95 20.51
C GLN A 84 8.72 -1.97 20.19
N GLN A 85 9.33 -3.18 20.08
CA GLN A 85 10.75 -3.35 19.74
C GLN A 85 10.98 -3.58 18.24
N SER A 86 9.93 -3.49 17.40
CA SER A 86 10.02 -3.67 15.95
C SER A 86 10.66 -2.46 15.26
N GLY A 87 11.72 -2.71 14.49
CA GLY A 87 12.35 -1.72 13.62
C GLY A 87 11.46 -1.33 12.45
N ILE A 88 10.63 -2.25 11.97
CA ILE A 88 9.61 -1.99 10.94
C ILE A 88 8.61 -0.97 11.47
N LEU A 89 8.04 -1.22 12.67
CA LEU A 89 7.09 -0.29 13.28
C LEU A 89 7.72 1.08 13.57
N PHE A 90 8.95 1.09 14.11
CA PHE A 90 9.66 2.34 14.39
C PHE A 90 9.80 3.21 13.14
N ASN A 91 10.28 2.63 12.03
CA ASN A 91 10.48 3.36 10.78
C ASN A 91 9.16 3.76 10.13
N ALA A 92 8.17 2.87 10.12
CA ALA A 92 6.83 3.15 9.57
C ALA A 92 6.14 4.30 10.33
N THR A 93 6.20 4.29 11.67
CA THR A 93 5.64 5.38 12.50
C THR A 93 6.32 6.71 12.21
N ARG A 94 7.64 6.71 12.06
CA ARG A 94 8.40 7.91 11.73
C ARG A 94 8.03 8.48 10.36
N ILE A 95 7.91 7.61 9.34
CA ILE A 95 7.48 8.02 8.00
C ILE A 95 6.06 8.57 8.04
N ARG A 96 5.15 7.90 8.75
CA ARG A 96 3.77 8.36 8.92
C ARG A 96 3.70 9.74 9.57
N GLN A 97 4.50 10.01 10.60
CA GLN A 97 4.59 11.32 11.22
C GLN A 97 5.04 12.40 10.24
N MET A 98 6.01 12.10 9.38
CA MET A 98 6.46 13.03 8.34
C MET A 98 5.33 13.34 7.35
N ILE A 99 4.57 12.34 6.91
CA ILE A 99 3.41 12.51 6.02
C ILE A 99 2.33 13.36 6.71
N THR A 100 1.99 13.05 7.96
CA THR A 100 0.92 13.74 8.70
C THR A 100 1.26 15.22 8.97
N HIS A 101 2.54 15.55 9.15
CA HIS A 101 2.99 16.93 9.39
C HIS A 101 3.42 17.65 8.12
N ASP A 102 3.19 17.05 6.95
CA ASP A 102 3.58 17.58 5.63
C ASP A 102 5.08 17.99 5.56
N ASP A 103 5.93 17.21 6.26
CA ASP A 103 7.38 17.44 6.28
C ASP A 103 8.04 16.80 5.05
N ILE A 104 7.89 17.49 3.92
CA ILE A 104 8.46 17.10 2.62
C ILE A 104 9.89 17.61 2.41
N THR A 105 10.44 18.31 3.39
CA THR A 105 11.76 18.96 3.25
C THR A 105 12.92 17.97 3.27
N GLN A 106 12.71 16.76 3.81
CA GLN A 106 13.75 15.74 3.92
C GLN A 106 13.22 14.36 3.52
N LEU A 107 14.08 13.58 2.86
CA LEU A 107 13.79 12.16 2.66
C LEU A 107 13.83 11.40 4.00
N PRO A 108 12.92 10.42 4.21
CA PRO A 108 12.93 9.62 5.40
C PRO A 108 14.24 8.82 5.51
N LYS A 109 14.87 8.87 6.68
CA LYS A 109 16.06 8.08 7.00
C LYS A 109 15.64 6.83 7.73
N ILE A 110 15.89 5.68 7.13
CA ILE A 110 15.60 4.37 7.73
C ILE A 110 16.68 4.05 8.76
N ARG A 111 16.29 3.66 9.98
CA ARG A 111 17.16 3.19 11.03
C ARG A 111 17.14 1.66 11.08
N PHE A 112 18.29 1.06 10.83
CA PHE A 112 18.47 -0.40 10.88
C PHE A 112 19.04 -0.87 12.22
N SER A 113 19.94 -0.07 12.82
CA SER A 113 20.65 -0.46 14.03
C SER A 113 19.75 -0.56 15.26
N GLY A 114 19.92 -1.63 16.02
CA GLY A 114 19.21 -1.88 17.28
C GLY A 114 17.93 -2.66 17.14
N PHE A 115 17.64 -3.19 15.95
CA PHE A 115 16.46 -4.01 15.67
C PHE A 115 16.86 -5.35 15.05
N SER A 116 16.12 -6.41 15.35
CA SER A 116 16.34 -7.76 14.81
C SER A 116 15.49 -8.08 13.59
N ASP A 117 14.42 -7.32 13.35
CA ASP A 117 13.43 -7.54 12.31
C ASP A 117 13.65 -6.71 11.03
N ILE A 118 14.71 -5.90 11.00
CA ILE A 118 15.09 -5.08 9.85
C ILE A 118 16.61 -5.00 9.73
N ARG A 119 17.12 -5.19 8.52
CA ARG A 119 18.54 -5.04 8.21
C ARG A 119 18.77 -4.45 6.83
N GLU A 120 19.87 -3.75 6.65
CA GLU A 120 20.35 -3.38 5.33
C GLU A 120 20.98 -4.60 4.65
N MET A 121 20.71 -4.78 3.36
CA MET A 121 21.21 -5.88 2.57
C MET A 121 22.07 -5.36 1.42
N PRO A 122 23.37 -5.65 1.38
CA PRO A 122 24.20 -5.36 0.22
C PRO A 122 23.77 -6.15 -1.00
N GLY A 123 23.83 -5.54 -2.18
CA GLY A 123 23.39 -6.18 -3.41
C GLY A 123 24.13 -7.49 -3.73
N ALA A 124 25.38 -7.63 -3.28
CA ALA A 124 26.16 -8.85 -3.47
C ALA A 124 25.63 -10.06 -2.66
N GLU A 125 24.96 -9.81 -1.54
CA GLU A 125 24.40 -10.83 -0.64
C GLU A 125 22.93 -11.16 -0.96
N LEU A 126 22.32 -10.40 -1.88
CA LEU A 126 20.88 -10.46 -2.10
C LEU A 126 20.39 -11.83 -2.61
N ILE A 127 21.15 -12.44 -3.54
CA ILE A 127 20.76 -13.75 -4.14
C ILE A 127 20.82 -14.84 -3.07
N GLU A 128 21.87 -14.86 -2.26
CA GLU A 128 22.03 -15.82 -1.17
C GLU A 128 20.92 -15.65 -0.13
N ALA A 129 20.66 -14.40 0.28
CA ALA A 129 19.59 -14.08 1.24
C ALA A 129 18.19 -14.45 0.72
N LEU A 130 17.93 -14.29 -0.58
CA LEU A 130 16.68 -14.74 -1.19
C LEU A 130 16.59 -16.26 -1.20
N GLY A 131 17.68 -16.95 -1.56
CA GLY A 131 17.76 -18.42 -1.50
C GLY A 131 17.45 -18.94 -0.10
N ASP A 132 18.08 -18.37 0.91
CA ASP A 132 17.83 -18.71 2.31
C ASP A 132 16.39 -18.45 2.72
N SER A 133 15.82 -17.31 2.33
CA SER A 133 14.44 -16.97 2.64
C SER A 133 13.45 -17.94 2.01
N TYR A 134 13.58 -18.22 0.72
CA TYR A 134 12.71 -19.18 0.02
C TYR A 134 12.85 -20.61 0.54
N HIS A 135 14.05 -20.98 1.01
CA HIS A 135 14.30 -22.33 1.56
C HIS A 135 13.73 -22.49 2.98
N HIS A 136 13.92 -21.50 3.86
CA HIS A 136 13.56 -21.61 5.27
C HIS A 136 12.17 -21.06 5.60
N VAL A 137 11.74 -20.01 4.93
CA VAL A 137 10.45 -19.33 5.17
C VAL A 137 9.39 -19.82 4.19
N GLY A 138 9.77 -20.01 2.93
CA GLY A 138 8.89 -20.48 1.86
C GLY A 138 8.50 -19.42 0.85
N LEU A 139 7.94 -19.88 -0.27
CA LEU A 139 7.53 -19.03 -1.39
C LEU A 139 6.36 -18.11 -1.01
N ASP A 140 5.41 -18.62 -0.25
CA ASP A 140 4.18 -17.91 0.10
C ASP A 140 4.41 -16.82 1.17
N ASP A 141 5.48 -16.98 1.97
CA ASP A 141 5.81 -16.06 3.06
C ASP A 141 7.00 -15.14 2.74
N THR A 142 7.54 -15.20 1.51
CA THR A 142 8.64 -14.34 1.04
C THR A 142 8.17 -13.43 -0.10
N ILE A 143 8.31 -12.12 0.06
CA ILE A 143 7.95 -11.14 -0.97
C ILE A 143 9.11 -10.18 -1.27
N VAL A 144 9.29 -9.86 -2.56
CA VAL A 144 10.22 -8.84 -3.03
C VAL A 144 9.44 -7.63 -3.52
N VAL A 145 9.57 -6.50 -2.85
CA VAL A 145 8.91 -5.25 -3.22
C VAL A 145 9.83 -4.41 -4.08
N THR A 146 9.34 -3.98 -5.25
CA THR A 146 10.10 -3.14 -6.20
C THR A 146 9.28 -1.91 -6.58
N ARG A 147 9.97 -0.88 -7.07
CA ARG A 147 9.31 0.39 -7.45
C ARG A 147 8.71 0.40 -8.87
N SER A 148 8.86 -0.68 -9.66
CA SER A 148 8.31 -0.72 -11.02
C SER A 148 8.13 -2.15 -11.51
N ASN A 149 7.12 -2.36 -12.39
CA ASN A 149 6.86 -3.65 -13.03
C ASN A 149 8.09 -4.16 -13.82
N LYS A 150 8.83 -3.26 -14.49
CA LYS A 150 10.06 -3.64 -15.19
C LYS A 150 11.08 -4.28 -14.24
N ARG A 151 11.27 -3.69 -13.04
CA ARG A 151 12.16 -4.26 -12.02
C ARG A 151 11.59 -5.54 -11.43
N ALA A 152 10.29 -5.60 -11.16
CA ALA A 152 9.64 -6.82 -10.68
C ALA A 152 9.90 -7.99 -11.63
N ASN A 153 9.74 -7.79 -12.94
CA ASN A 153 10.02 -8.81 -13.95
C ASN A 153 11.49 -9.28 -13.96
N ILE A 154 12.45 -8.36 -13.80
CA ILE A 154 13.87 -8.71 -13.70
C ILE A 154 14.13 -9.57 -12.46
N PHE A 155 13.54 -9.20 -11.29
CA PHE A 155 13.66 -9.99 -10.07
C PHE A 155 12.98 -11.36 -10.21
N ASN A 156 11.78 -11.41 -10.80
CA ASN A 156 11.07 -12.68 -11.02
C ASN A 156 11.90 -13.64 -11.88
N GLN A 157 12.46 -13.17 -12.98
CA GLN A 157 13.34 -13.99 -13.83
C GLN A 157 14.60 -14.44 -13.09
N GLY A 158 15.26 -13.52 -12.36
CA GLY A 158 16.45 -13.84 -11.57
C GLY A 158 16.17 -14.87 -10.48
N ILE A 159 15.07 -14.72 -9.75
CA ILE A 159 14.64 -15.66 -8.71
C ILE A 159 14.33 -17.03 -9.31
N ARG A 160 13.55 -17.08 -10.39
CA ARG A 160 13.23 -18.35 -11.07
C ARG A 160 14.50 -19.10 -11.48
N ASN A 161 15.43 -18.42 -12.14
CA ASN A 161 16.61 -19.06 -12.70
C ASN A 161 17.69 -19.37 -11.65
N MET A 162 17.96 -18.43 -10.72
CA MET A 162 19.10 -18.54 -9.81
C MET A 162 18.75 -19.11 -8.43
N VAL A 163 17.48 -18.99 -8.01
CA VAL A 163 17.06 -19.41 -6.67
C VAL A 163 16.18 -20.64 -6.70
N LEU A 164 15.28 -20.73 -7.70
CA LEU A 164 14.32 -21.83 -7.82
C LEU A 164 14.72 -22.88 -8.85
N ASP A 165 15.82 -22.67 -9.59
CA ASP A 165 16.35 -23.56 -10.63
C ASP A 165 15.27 -23.96 -11.67
N ARG A 166 14.44 -22.99 -12.08
CA ARG A 166 13.36 -23.16 -13.06
C ARG A 166 13.70 -22.41 -14.33
N GLU A 167 13.95 -23.15 -15.42
CA GLU A 167 14.35 -22.57 -16.71
C GLU A 167 13.16 -22.21 -17.61
N GLU A 168 11.98 -22.80 -17.44
CA GLU A 168 10.81 -22.58 -18.28
C GLU A 168 10.02 -21.32 -17.88
N GLU A 169 9.51 -20.58 -18.89
CA GLU A 169 8.78 -19.32 -18.66
C GLU A 169 7.44 -19.53 -17.97
N LEU A 170 6.81 -20.69 -18.13
CA LEU A 170 5.51 -21.06 -17.55
C LEU A 170 5.54 -22.55 -17.16
N GLU A 171 5.37 -22.83 -15.90
CA GLU A 171 4.92 -24.09 -15.35
C GLU A 171 3.57 -23.91 -14.67
#